data_e258703bb9f518243e540967b589addc
#
_entry.id   e258703bb9f518243e540967b589addc
#
_cell.length_a   1.000
_cell.length_b   1.000
_cell.length_c   1.000
_cell.angle_alpha   90.00
_cell.angle_beta   90.00
_cell.angle_gamma   90.00
#
_symmetry.space_group_name_H-M   'P 1'
#
loop_
_entity.id
_entity.type
_entity.pdbx_description
1 polymer ?
#
loop_
_entity_poly.entity_id
_entity_poly.type
_entity_poly.pdbx_seq_one_letter_code
_entity_poly.pdbx_strand_id
1 'polypeptide(L)'
;MNDTQLESLIDSLRYIPVFTAHPTEAKRRSKLEAMRRIFNTILELQSYKGQSIKREELIDELQAEILILWRTDEVRLKKPTVLDEVENGLYYFRTSLFKAIPEVYRDLEKAVKRVYHTDNIKIPSFIRFGSWIGGDRDGNPFVTPDI
;
A
#
# COMPACT_ATOMS: atom_id res chain seq x y z
N MET A 1 26.09 -6.15 -21.68
CA MET A 1 25.94 -7.21 -20.67
C MET A 1 25.40 -8.40 -21.39
N ASN A 2 26.00 -9.60 -21.25
CA ASN A 2 25.48 -10.82 -21.84
C ASN A 2 24.35 -11.42 -20.99
N ASP A 3 23.59 -12.36 -21.54
CA ASP A 3 22.41 -12.94 -20.88
C ASP A 3 22.78 -13.58 -19.52
N THR A 4 23.91 -14.27 -19.43
CA THR A 4 24.37 -14.90 -18.18
C THR A 4 24.68 -13.87 -17.08
N GLN A 5 25.25 -12.72 -17.43
CA GLN A 5 25.52 -11.65 -16.48
C GLN A 5 24.21 -10.98 -16.02
N LEU A 6 23.25 -10.84 -16.92
CA LEU A 6 21.94 -10.30 -16.62
C LEU A 6 21.15 -11.24 -15.71
N GLU A 7 21.13 -12.53 -15.99
CA GLU A 7 20.52 -13.55 -15.13
C GLU A 7 21.11 -13.52 -13.73
N SER A 8 22.44 -13.52 -13.61
CA SER A 8 23.13 -13.42 -12.31
C SER A 8 22.77 -12.16 -11.54
N LEU A 9 22.64 -11.02 -12.22
CA LEU A 9 22.21 -9.76 -11.60
C LEU A 9 20.78 -9.86 -11.10
N ILE A 10 19.86 -10.36 -11.91
CA ILE A 10 18.45 -10.50 -11.57
C ILE A 10 18.27 -11.50 -10.42
N ASP A 11 19.00 -12.62 -10.42
CA ASP A 11 18.97 -13.60 -9.34
C ASP A 11 19.52 -13.05 -8.02
N SER A 12 20.37 -12.03 -8.07
CA SER A 12 20.89 -11.34 -6.89
C SER A 12 19.92 -10.33 -6.29
N LEU A 13 18.86 -9.95 -6.99
CA LEU A 13 17.90 -8.96 -6.49
C LEU A 13 17.25 -9.42 -5.18
N ARG A 14 17.24 -8.52 -4.20
CA ARG A 14 16.55 -8.71 -2.92
C ARG A 14 15.98 -7.37 -2.47
N TYR A 15 14.68 -7.37 -2.20
CA TYR A 15 14.00 -6.22 -1.64
C TYR A 15 13.09 -6.68 -0.50
N ILE A 16 13.41 -6.25 0.72
CA ILE A 16 12.73 -6.71 1.93
C ILE A 16 12.23 -5.48 2.72
N PRO A 17 11.09 -4.89 2.33
CA PRO A 17 10.46 -3.85 3.13
C PRO A 17 9.96 -4.45 4.45
N VAL A 18 10.20 -3.73 5.55
CA VAL A 18 9.81 -4.15 6.89
C VAL A 18 8.72 -3.22 7.40
N PHE A 19 7.57 -3.79 7.75
CA PHE A 19 6.51 -3.06 8.42
C PHE A 19 6.85 -2.86 9.89
N THR A 20 6.77 -1.63 10.35
CA THR A 20 6.95 -1.27 11.76
C THR A 20 5.62 -0.80 12.34
N ALA A 21 5.35 -1.17 13.59
CA ALA A 21 4.21 -0.65 14.32
C ALA A 21 4.59 0.69 14.95
N HIS A 22 3.84 1.74 14.60
CA HIS A 22 3.89 3.01 15.32
C HIS A 22 2.53 3.21 16.02
N PRO A 23 2.45 2.99 17.34
CA PRO A 23 1.17 3.06 18.07
C PRO A 23 0.48 4.42 17.95
N THR A 24 1.25 5.49 17.72
CA THR A 24 0.75 6.85 17.52
C THR A 24 0.19 7.09 16.12
N GLU A 25 0.55 6.27 15.14
CA GLU A 25 0.16 6.43 13.74
C GLU A 25 -0.99 5.51 13.30
N ALA A 26 -1.53 4.68 14.21
CA ALA A 26 -2.67 3.82 13.91
C ALA A 26 -3.92 4.67 13.63
N LYS A 27 -4.00 5.22 12.42
CA LYS A 27 -5.17 5.97 11.94
C LYS A 27 -6.39 5.06 11.95
N ARG A 28 -7.55 5.64 12.31
CA ARG A 28 -8.81 4.90 12.23
C ARG A 28 -9.02 4.42 10.78
N ARG A 29 -9.44 3.17 10.63
CA ARG A 29 -9.74 2.58 9.32
C ARG A 29 -10.72 3.42 8.51
N SER A 30 -11.75 3.96 9.16
CA SER A 30 -12.72 4.86 8.53
C SER A 30 -12.05 6.11 7.91
N LYS A 31 -11.01 6.65 8.57
CA LYS A 31 -10.26 7.80 8.05
C LYS A 31 -9.43 7.42 6.82
N LEU A 32 -8.76 6.26 6.85
CA LEU A 32 -8.01 5.75 5.69
C LEU A 32 -8.94 5.49 4.49
N GLU A 33 -10.11 4.94 4.74
CA GLU A 33 -11.13 4.69 3.71
C GLU A 33 -11.69 6.00 3.12
N ALA A 34 -11.95 7.00 3.95
CA ALA A 34 -12.37 8.34 3.50
C ALA A 34 -11.28 9.01 2.65
N MET A 35 -10.02 8.99 3.09
CA MET A 35 -8.89 9.53 2.32
C MET A 35 -8.75 8.83 0.96
N ARG A 36 -8.96 7.52 0.92
CA ARG A 36 -8.92 6.75 -0.34
C ARG A 36 -10.06 7.13 -1.29
N ARG A 37 -11.28 7.33 -0.78
CA ARG A 37 -12.40 7.79 -1.61
C ARG A 37 -12.10 9.18 -2.17
N ILE A 38 -11.66 10.13 -1.33
CA ILE A 38 -11.23 11.46 -1.76
C ILE A 38 -10.20 11.38 -2.88
N PHE A 39 -9.16 10.56 -2.70
CA PHE A 39 -8.11 10.38 -3.71
C PHE A 39 -8.67 9.85 -5.04
N ASN A 40 -9.53 8.83 -5.00
CA ASN A 40 -10.13 8.25 -6.19
C ASN A 40 -11.03 9.27 -6.93
N THR A 41 -11.84 10.04 -6.20
CA THR A 41 -12.71 11.08 -6.77
C THR A 41 -11.87 12.19 -7.42
N ILE A 42 -10.73 12.57 -6.82
CA ILE A 42 -9.79 13.53 -7.42
C ILE A 42 -9.23 12.99 -8.74
N LEU A 43 -8.78 11.72 -8.76
CA LEU A 43 -8.28 11.09 -9.98
C LEU A 43 -9.35 11.04 -11.08
N GLU A 44 -10.58 10.72 -10.72
CA GLU A 44 -11.68 10.71 -11.65
C GLU A 44 -11.97 12.13 -12.20
N LEU A 45 -11.99 13.14 -11.34
CA LEU A 45 -12.15 14.54 -11.75
C LEU A 45 -11.09 15.01 -12.74
N GLN A 46 -9.84 14.53 -12.63
CA GLN A 46 -8.78 14.89 -13.57
C GLN A 46 -9.02 14.38 -14.99
N SER A 47 -9.81 13.31 -15.15
CA SER A 47 -10.17 12.76 -16.45
C SER A 47 -11.24 13.55 -17.17
N TYR A 48 -12.03 14.37 -16.48
CA TYR A 48 -13.10 15.17 -17.04
C TYR A 48 -12.61 16.57 -17.43
N LYS A 49 -12.60 16.84 -18.74
CA LYS A 49 -12.27 18.16 -19.31
C LYS A 49 -13.55 18.93 -19.60
N GLY A 50 -13.65 20.17 -19.08
CA GLY A 50 -14.79 21.04 -19.28
C GLY A 50 -15.88 20.90 -18.21
N GLN A 51 -17.01 21.57 -18.45
CA GLN A 51 -18.18 21.51 -17.56
C GLN A 51 -19.10 20.37 -18.01
N SER A 52 -19.49 19.51 -17.07
CA SER A 52 -20.46 18.45 -17.26
C SER A 52 -21.18 18.16 -15.94
N ILE A 53 -22.42 17.68 -16.04
CA ILE A 53 -23.21 17.27 -14.88
C ILE A 53 -22.41 16.28 -14.02
N LYS A 54 -21.76 15.32 -14.66
CA LYS A 54 -20.93 14.34 -13.94
C LYS A 54 -19.77 14.96 -13.17
N ARG A 55 -19.18 16.04 -13.67
CA ARG A 55 -18.12 16.77 -12.98
C ARG A 55 -18.64 17.49 -11.74
N GLU A 56 -19.85 18.06 -11.82
CA GLU A 56 -20.51 18.71 -10.68
C GLU A 56 -20.86 17.67 -9.59
N GLU A 57 -21.42 16.52 -9.97
CA GLU A 57 -21.67 15.40 -9.04
C GLU A 57 -20.40 14.96 -8.31
N LEU A 58 -19.26 14.81 -9.00
CA LEU A 58 -17.99 14.44 -8.39
C LEU A 58 -17.45 15.51 -7.44
N ILE A 59 -17.70 16.79 -7.73
CA ILE A 59 -17.32 17.89 -6.83
C ILE A 59 -18.16 17.83 -5.55
N ASP A 60 -19.46 17.60 -5.66
CA ASP A 60 -20.36 17.48 -4.51
C ASP A 60 -19.99 16.28 -3.65
N GLU A 61 -19.67 15.12 -4.27
CA GLU A 61 -19.17 13.93 -3.59
C GLU A 61 -17.87 14.22 -2.84
N LEU A 62 -16.91 14.88 -3.49
CA LEU A 62 -15.63 15.26 -2.90
C LEU A 62 -15.82 16.18 -1.68
N GLN A 63 -16.71 17.17 -1.79
CA GLN A 63 -17.02 18.07 -0.67
C GLN A 63 -17.64 17.32 0.51
N ALA A 64 -18.57 16.41 0.24
CA ALA A 64 -19.19 15.58 1.28
C ALA A 64 -18.15 14.70 1.99
N GLU A 65 -17.25 14.04 1.26
CA GLU A 65 -16.20 13.21 1.86
C GLU A 65 -15.18 14.03 2.67
N ILE A 66 -14.80 15.21 2.20
CA ILE A 66 -13.93 16.12 2.94
C ILE A 66 -14.61 16.55 4.24
N LEU A 67 -15.91 16.87 4.20
CA LEU A 67 -16.67 17.26 5.39
C LEU A 67 -16.77 16.12 6.41
N ILE A 68 -17.00 14.90 5.95
CA ILE A 68 -17.00 13.69 6.78
C ILE A 68 -15.63 13.52 7.45
N LEU A 69 -14.56 13.61 6.65
CA LEU A 69 -13.19 13.48 7.15
C LEU A 69 -12.88 14.56 8.20
N TRP A 70 -13.28 15.81 7.96
CA TRP A 70 -13.08 16.92 8.88
C TRP A 70 -13.81 16.73 10.22
N ARG A 71 -15.02 16.14 10.18
CA ARG A 71 -15.83 15.85 11.38
C ARG A 71 -15.44 14.55 12.08
N THR A 72 -14.52 13.78 11.51
CA THR A 72 -14.08 12.52 12.11
C THR A 72 -12.95 12.77 13.09
N ASP A 73 -13.17 12.45 14.38
CA ASP A 73 -12.15 12.59 15.43
C ASP A 73 -10.87 11.85 15.10
N GLU A 74 -9.73 12.52 15.24
CA GLU A 74 -8.40 11.92 15.08
C GLU A 74 -8.03 11.00 16.23
N VAL A 75 -8.50 11.33 17.44
CA VAL A 75 -8.09 10.66 18.66
C VAL A 75 -8.93 9.42 18.89
N ARG A 76 -8.30 8.25 18.98
CA ARG A 76 -8.95 7.06 19.49
C ARG A 76 -9.14 7.22 21.01
N LEU A 77 -10.36 7.05 21.49
CA LEU A 77 -10.68 7.02 22.92
C LEU A 77 -10.07 5.77 23.60
N LYS A 78 -9.81 4.70 22.84
CA LYS A 78 -9.12 3.49 23.30
C LYS A 78 -7.80 3.33 22.58
N LYS A 79 -6.75 2.98 23.33
CA LYS A 79 -5.45 2.57 22.78
C LYS A 79 -5.68 1.33 21.90
N PRO A 80 -5.11 1.26 20.67
CA PRO A 80 -5.22 0.08 19.82
C PRO A 80 -4.63 -1.15 20.54
N THR A 81 -5.25 -2.29 20.34
CA THR A 81 -4.67 -3.58 20.73
C THR A 81 -3.63 -4.04 19.73
N VAL A 82 -2.80 -5.01 20.10
CA VAL A 82 -1.81 -5.62 19.17
C VAL A 82 -2.51 -6.22 17.94
N LEU A 83 -3.69 -6.83 18.14
CA LEU A 83 -4.49 -7.37 17.04
C LEU A 83 -5.02 -6.27 16.10
N ASP A 84 -5.43 -5.11 16.63
CA ASP A 84 -5.82 -3.97 15.81
C ASP A 84 -4.65 -3.48 14.94
N GLU A 85 -3.42 -3.53 15.46
CA GLU A 85 -2.22 -3.17 14.71
C GLU A 85 -1.95 -4.18 13.58
N VAL A 86 -2.07 -5.48 13.86
CA VAL A 86 -1.95 -6.54 12.85
C VAL A 86 -3.00 -6.38 11.75
N GLU A 87 -4.27 -6.15 12.11
CA GLU A 87 -5.33 -5.92 11.13
C GLU A 87 -5.07 -4.69 10.27
N ASN A 88 -4.55 -3.61 10.84
CA ASN A 88 -4.15 -2.43 10.10
C ASN A 88 -3.01 -2.72 9.10
N GLY A 89 -2.02 -3.52 9.49
CA GLY A 89 -0.97 -3.97 8.59
C GLY A 89 -1.52 -4.80 7.42
N LEU A 90 -2.38 -5.77 7.71
CA LEU A 90 -3.04 -6.62 6.72
C LEU A 90 -3.95 -5.83 5.76
N TYR A 91 -4.50 -4.71 6.21
CA TYR A 91 -5.29 -3.83 5.36
C TYR A 91 -4.49 -3.37 4.12
N TYR A 92 -3.23 -2.98 4.28
CA TYR A 92 -2.40 -2.55 3.14
C TYR A 92 -2.10 -3.67 2.17
N PHE A 93 -1.93 -4.91 2.66
CA PHE A 93 -1.79 -6.07 1.78
C PHE A 93 -3.02 -6.25 0.89
N ARG A 94 -4.23 -6.24 1.49
CA ARG A 94 -5.49 -6.47 0.77
C ARG A 94 -5.84 -5.34 -0.20
N THR A 95 -5.62 -4.09 0.20
CA THR A 95 -6.08 -2.93 -0.57
C THR A 95 -5.11 -2.46 -1.63
N SER A 96 -3.81 -2.76 -1.47
CA SER A 96 -2.77 -2.19 -2.32
C SER A 96 -1.74 -3.21 -2.78
N LEU A 97 -1.07 -3.91 -1.86
CA LEU A 97 0.12 -4.69 -2.19
C LEU A 97 -0.17 -5.90 -3.07
N PHE A 98 -1.25 -6.64 -2.83
CA PHE A 98 -1.63 -7.78 -3.66
C PHE A 98 -1.93 -7.40 -5.11
N LYS A 99 -2.27 -6.14 -5.36
CA LYS A 99 -2.46 -5.63 -6.72
C LYS A 99 -1.15 -5.07 -7.29
N ALA A 100 -0.44 -4.26 -6.51
CA ALA A 100 0.76 -3.54 -6.97
C ALA A 100 1.95 -4.48 -7.24
N ILE A 101 2.19 -5.49 -6.39
CA ILE A 101 3.35 -6.37 -6.54
C ILE A 101 3.38 -7.12 -7.89
N PRO A 102 2.30 -7.78 -8.34
CA PRO A 102 2.29 -8.39 -9.66
C PRO A 102 2.50 -7.38 -10.80
N GLU A 103 2.09 -6.13 -10.64
CA GLU A 103 2.33 -5.07 -11.63
C GLU A 103 3.82 -4.74 -11.71
N VAL A 104 4.49 -4.59 -10.55
CA VAL A 104 5.94 -4.37 -10.49
C VAL A 104 6.72 -5.48 -11.21
N TYR A 105 6.35 -6.75 -10.97
CA TYR A 105 7.00 -7.87 -11.64
C TYR A 105 6.79 -7.83 -13.16
N ARG A 106 5.56 -7.60 -13.62
CA ARG A 106 5.26 -7.47 -15.05
C ARG A 106 6.00 -6.32 -15.71
N ASP A 107 6.10 -5.18 -15.03
CA ASP A 107 6.77 -4.01 -15.58
C ASP A 107 8.29 -4.19 -15.62
N LEU A 108 8.87 -4.85 -14.61
CA LEU A 108 10.28 -5.24 -14.63
C LEU A 108 10.56 -6.21 -15.78
N GLU A 109 9.72 -7.23 -15.96
CA GLU A 109 9.85 -8.19 -17.07
C GLU A 109 9.81 -7.48 -18.44
N LYS A 110 8.82 -6.58 -18.65
CA LYS A 110 8.72 -5.79 -19.88
C LYS A 110 9.95 -4.89 -20.07
N ALA A 111 10.45 -4.28 -18.99
CA ALA A 111 11.64 -3.41 -19.05
C ALA A 111 12.89 -4.21 -19.46
N VAL A 112 13.10 -5.37 -18.86
CA VAL A 112 14.21 -6.28 -19.19
C VAL A 112 14.12 -6.71 -20.66
N LYS A 113 12.98 -7.19 -21.10
CA LYS A 113 12.75 -7.58 -22.51
C LYS A 113 13.05 -6.43 -23.47
N ARG A 114 12.59 -5.24 -23.17
CA ARG A 114 12.78 -4.07 -24.02
C ARG A 114 14.23 -3.61 -24.11
N VAL A 115 14.96 -3.63 -22.97
CA VAL A 115 16.33 -3.09 -22.90
C VAL A 115 17.36 -4.10 -23.40
N TYR A 116 17.17 -5.38 -23.09
CA TYR A 116 18.13 -6.43 -23.42
C TYR A 116 17.75 -7.30 -24.63
N HIS A 117 16.56 -7.04 -25.21
CA HIS A 117 16.05 -7.76 -26.39
C HIS A 117 16.03 -9.30 -26.20
N THR A 118 15.69 -9.75 -25.00
CA THR A 118 15.66 -11.17 -24.63
C THR A 118 14.31 -11.55 -24.04
N ASP A 119 13.80 -12.73 -24.45
CA ASP A 119 12.54 -13.31 -23.95
C ASP A 119 12.77 -14.46 -22.95
N ASN A 120 14.01 -14.86 -22.75
CA ASN A 120 14.36 -16.09 -22.03
C ASN A 120 14.59 -15.87 -20.53
N ILE A 121 14.67 -14.62 -20.06
CA ILE A 121 14.97 -14.30 -18.67
C ILE A 121 13.70 -14.34 -17.83
N LYS A 122 13.74 -15.16 -16.78
CA LYS A 122 12.69 -15.21 -15.75
C LYS A 122 13.06 -14.29 -14.60
N ILE A 123 12.10 -13.50 -14.16
CA ILE A 123 12.25 -12.67 -12.96
C ILE A 123 11.93 -13.54 -11.73
N PRO A 124 12.91 -13.81 -10.84
CA PRO A 124 12.67 -14.58 -9.63
C PRO A 124 11.86 -13.77 -8.60
N SER A 125 11.35 -14.43 -7.59
CA SER A 125 10.71 -13.76 -6.46
C SER A 125 11.75 -13.04 -5.61
N PHE A 126 11.86 -11.71 -5.76
CA PHE A 126 12.84 -10.89 -5.07
C PHE A 126 12.23 -9.99 -3.99
N ILE A 127 10.89 -9.78 -4.01
CA ILE A 127 10.18 -9.00 -2.99
C ILE A 127 9.71 -9.93 -1.87
N ARG A 128 10.15 -9.67 -0.65
CA ARG A 128 9.70 -10.34 0.56
C ARG A 128 9.35 -9.29 1.61
N PHE A 129 8.41 -9.59 2.48
CA PHE A 129 8.02 -8.68 3.55
C PHE A 129 8.50 -9.20 4.89
N GLY A 130 9.11 -8.31 5.68
CA GLY A 130 9.31 -8.48 7.11
C GLY A 130 8.27 -7.65 7.87
N SER A 131 8.02 -8.00 9.13
CA SER A 131 7.12 -7.25 10.01
C SER A 131 7.57 -7.32 11.45
N TRP A 132 7.54 -6.18 12.12
CA TRP A 132 7.60 -6.05 13.58
C TRP A 132 6.21 -5.91 14.19
N ILE A 133 5.18 -5.72 13.37
CA ILE A 133 3.79 -5.58 13.81
C ILE A 133 3.35 -6.89 14.48
N GLY A 134 2.91 -6.79 15.75
CA GLY A 134 2.51 -7.95 16.54
C GLY A 134 3.68 -8.78 17.11
N GLY A 135 4.93 -8.49 16.74
CA GLY A 135 6.12 -9.22 17.18
C GLY A 135 7.11 -8.40 18.00
N ASP A 136 6.98 -7.07 17.99
CA ASP A 136 7.87 -6.20 18.73
C ASP A 136 7.50 -6.15 20.20
N ARG A 137 8.41 -6.69 21.05
CA ARG A 137 8.24 -6.73 22.49
C ARG A 137 8.92 -5.59 23.22
N ASP A 138 9.69 -4.75 22.52
CA ASP A 138 10.42 -3.65 23.13
C ASP A 138 9.46 -2.58 23.66
N GLY A 139 9.33 -2.54 24.99
CA GLY A 139 8.41 -1.61 25.67
C GLY A 139 6.92 -1.92 25.53
N ASN A 140 6.51 -3.03 24.91
CA ASN A 140 5.11 -3.41 24.75
C ASN A 140 4.78 -4.71 25.53
N PRO A 141 4.25 -4.60 26.78
CA PRO A 141 3.92 -5.76 27.60
C PRO A 141 2.74 -6.60 27.09
N PHE A 142 2.01 -6.09 26.07
CA PHE A 142 0.84 -6.76 25.51
C PHE A 142 1.20 -7.72 24.37
N VAL A 143 2.45 -7.73 23.90
CA VAL A 143 2.93 -8.72 22.94
C VAL A 143 3.31 -9.99 23.67
N THR A 144 2.39 -10.92 23.77
CA THR A 144 2.54 -12.22 24.46
C THR A 144 2.64 -13.37 23.46
N PRO A 145 3.13 -14.57 23.87
CA PRO A 145 3.18 -15.75 22.98
C PRO A 145 1.81 -16.21 22.46
N ASP A 146 0.72 -15.77 23.09
CA ASP A 146 -0.65 -16.16 22.75
C ASP A 146 -1.28 -15.29 21.65
N ILE A 147 -0.52 -14.26 21.16
CA ILE A 147 -0.86 -13.39 20.05
C ILE A 147 0.01 -13.77 18.85
#